data_6f37a9344b85e4e1463be9670c350c4e
#
_entry.id   6f37a9344b85e4e1463be9670c350c4e
#
_cell.length_a   1.000
_cell.length_b   1.000
_cell.length_c   1.000
_cell.angle_alpha   90.00
_cell.angle_beta   90.00
_cell.angle_gamma   90.00
#
_symmetry.space_group_name_H-M   'P 1'
#
loop_
_entity.id
_entity.type
_entity.pdbx_description
1 polymer ?
#
loop_
_entity_poly.entity_id
_entity_poly.type
_entity_poly.pdbx_seq_one_letter_code
_entity_poly.pdbx_strand_id
1 'polypeptide(L)'
;MRKFVLLVFALNICLGVFAQFTPGDTLKYRISLKDKAATEYSLQKPEKYLSGKSIERGKRQGLAIDSTDLPVCRKYVDAIRKKGVHVLVTGKWDNFVTVSCNDSTLIDEIAKLPFVRSTERVWKGITQKSFERDSLINKPLRSDSLYGPAI
;
A
#
# COMPACT_ATOMS: atom_id res chain seq x y z
N MET A 1 -39.86 -27.87 16.98
CA MET A 1 -38.80 -28.44 16.14
C MET A 1 -38.56 -27.66 14.86
N ARG A 2 -39.55 -27.28 14.03
CA ARG A 2 -39.37 -26.52 12.76
C ARG A 2 -38.67 -25.17 12.95
N LYS A 3 -38.94 -24.40 14.01
CA LYS A 3 -38.31 -23.11 14.30
C LYS A 3 -36.86 -23.24 14.70
N PHE A 4 -36.45 -24.33 15.35
CA PHE A 4 -35.08 -24.60 15.75
C PHE A 4 -34.19 -24.98 14.54
N VAL A 5 -34.73 -25.72 13.57
CA VAL A 5 -34.06 -26.10 12.34
C VAL A 5 -33.80 -24.86 11.47
N LEU A 6 -34.75 -23.90 11.38
CA LEU A 6 -34.57 -22.65 10.64
C LEU A 6 -33.52 -21.76 11.27
N LEU A 7 -33.40 -21.73 12.59
CA LEU A 7 -32.39 -20.92 13.30
C LEU A 7 -30.96 -21.47 13.09
N VAL A 8 -30.81 -22.81 13.09
CA VAL A 8 -29.54 -23.48 12.79
C VAL A 8 -29.15 -23.28 11.32
N PHE A 9 -30.10 -23.26 10.39
CA PHE A 9 -29.84 -23.02 8.97
C PHE A 9 -29.44 -21.57 8.71
N ALA A 10 -30.06 -20.59 9.37
CA ALA A 10 -29.69 -19.17 9.29
C ALA A 10 -28.29 -18.91 9.87
N LEU A 11 -27.90 -19.61 10.94
CA LEU A 11 -26.57 -19.49 11.55
C LEU A 11 -25.46 -20.02 10.63
N ASN A 12 -25.74 -21.07 9.83
CA ASN A 12 -24.75 -21.59 8.86
C ASN A 12 -24.53 -20.68 7.66
N ILE A 13 -25.50 -19.85 7.27
CA ILE A 13 -25.37 -18.89 6.18
C ILE A 13 -24.47 -17.70 6.57
N CYS A 14 -24.45 -17.33 7.87
CA CYS A 14 -23.60 -16.24 8.37
C CYS A 14 -22.10 -16.60 8.45
N LEU A 15 -21.73 -17.88 8.48
CA LEU A 15 -20.32 -18.31 8.60
C LEU A 15 -19.59 -18.46 7.25
N GLY A 16 -20.29 -18.25 6.11
CA GLY A 16 -19.76 -18.52 4.76
C GLY A 16 -19.12 -17.33 4.03
N VAL A 17 -19.09 -16.13 4.58
CA VAL A 17 -18.59 -14.94 3.87
C VAL A 17 -17.30 -14.40 4.51
N PHE A 18 -16.36 -15.28 4.84
CA PHE A 18 -14.97 -14.86 4.83
C PHE A 18 -14.47 -15.10 3.40
N ALA A 19 -14.48 -14.03 2.59
CA ALA A 19 -13.79 -14.02 1.33
C ALA A 19 -12.34 -14.39 1.61
N GLN A 20 -11.96 -15.64 1.34
CA GLN A 20 -10.60 -16.11 1.46
C GLN A 20 -9.79 -15.33 0.44
N PHE A 21 -8.99 -14.39 0.92
CA PHE A 21 -7.97 -13.74 0.13
C PHE A 21 -6.98 -14.83 -0.32
N THR A 22 -7.18 -15.33 -1.54
CA THR A 22 -6.21 -16.20 -2.19
C THR A 22 -5.03 -15.32 -2.63
N PRO A 23 -3.79 -15.58 -2.18
CA PRO A 23 -2.61 -14.80 -2.55
C PRO A 23 -2.13 -15.07 -3.98
N GLY A 24 -3.01 -15.32 -4.92
CA GLY A 24 -2.71 -15.50 -6.33
C GLY A 24 -3.05 -14.21 -7.09
N ASP A 25 -2.11 -13.66 -7.82
CA ASP A 25 -2.27 -12.56 -8.77
C ASP A 25 -2.69 -11.18 -8.21
N THR A 26 -2.18 -10.80 -7.05
CA THR A 26 -2.33 -9.42 -6.56
C THR A 26 -1.55 -8.45 -7.44
N LEU A 27 -2.29 -7.54 -8.06
CA LEU A 27 -1.72 -6.38 -8.76
C LEU A 27 -1.49 -5.27 -7.72
N LYS A 28 -0.34 -4.57 -7.83
CA LYS A 28 -0.10 -3.39 -6.98
C LYS A 28 -0.04 -2.14 -7.84
N TYR A 29 -0.76 -1.13 -7.40
CA TYR A 29 -0.84 0.16 -8.08
C TYR A 29 -0.42 1.28 -7.14
N ARG A 30 0.30 2.24 -7.71
CA ARG A 30 0.56 3.55 -7.10
C ARG A 30 -0.48 4.52 -7.60
N ILE A 31 -1.17 5.17 -6.68
CA ILE A 31 -2.19 6.19 -6.94
C ILE A 31 -1.61 7.51 -6.47
N SER A 32 -1.27 8.39 -7.40
CA SER A 32 -0.78 9.74 -7.11
C SER A 32 -1.97 10.67 -6.89
N LEU A 33 -1.92 11.47 -5.84
CA LEU A 33 -2.97 12.42 -5.48
C LEU A 33 -2.61 13.82 -5.94
N LYS A 34 -3.63 14.64 -6.26
CA LYS A 34 -3.43 16.02 -6.76
C LYS A 34 -2.97 16.96 -5.65
N ASP A 35 -3.57 16.85 -4.49
CA ASP A 35 -3.39 17.77 -3.37
C ASP A 35 -3.58 17.08 -2.02
N LYS A 36 -3.45 17.85 -0.96
CA LYS A 36 -3.74 17.49 0.43
C LYS A 36 -4.80 18.40 1.06
N ALA A 37 -5.64 19.04 0.23
CA ALA A 37 -6.56 20.10 0.66
C ALA A 37 -7.57 19.67 1.72
N ALA A 38 -8.01 18.41 1.66
CA ALA A 38 -8.97 17.87 2.63
C ALA A 38 -8.32 17.28 3.90
N THR A 39 -7.03 17.62 4.18
CA THR A 39 -6.34 17.16 5.40
C THR A 39 -6.91 17.87 6.64
N GLU A 40 -6.90 17.16 7.76
CA GLU A 40 -7.25 17.69 9.09
C GLU A 40 -6.09 18.43 9.79
N TYR A 41 -4.90 18.41 9.18
CA TYR A 41 -3.69 19.01 9.74
C TYR A 41 -3.44 20.40 9.15
N SER A 42 -2.85 21.27 9.98
CA SER A 42 -2.45 22.63 9.60
C SER A 42 -0.94 22.79 9.72
N LEU A 43 -0.34 23.53 8.79
CA LEU A 43 1.09 23.89 8.84
C LEU A 43 1.45 24.71 10.09
N GLN A 44 0.47 25.39 10.69
CA GLN A 44 0.66 26.19 11.92
C GLN A 44 0.81 25.33 13.18
N LYS A 45 0.46 24.03 13.13
CA LYS A 45 0.51 23.09 14.27
C LYS A 45 1.25 21.82 13.87
N PRO A 46 2.56 21.91 13.54
CA PRO A 46 3.35 20.79 13.06
C PRO A 46 3.53 19.68 14.07
N GLU A 47 3.43 19.97 15.37
CA GLU A 47 3.53 19.01 16.45
C GLU A 47 2.44 17.92 16.42
N LYS A 48 1.36 18.15 15.65
CA LYS A 48 0.29 17.16 15.49
C LYS A 48 0.65 16.03 14.51
N TYR A 49 1.65 16.21 13.66
CA TYR A 49 2.02 15.22 12.63
C TYR A 49 3.54 15.05 12.46
N LEU A 50 4.36 15.89 13.06
CA LEU A 50 5.81 15.75 13.12
C LEU A 50 6.27 15.51 14.56
N SER A 51 7.32 14.69 14.71
CA SER A 51 7.97 14.54 16.02
C SER A 51 8.76 15.78 16.38
N GLY A 52 8.90 16.06 17.70
CA GLY A 52 9.72 17.17 18.19
C GLY A 52 11.15 17.15 17.64
N LYS A 53 11.75 15.95 17.55
CA LYS A 53 13.10 15.75 16.95
C LYS A 53 13.14 16.14 15.47
N SER A 54 12.08 15.88 14.70
CA SER A 54 12.01 16.27 13.28
C SER A 54 11.91 17.78 13.13
N ILE A 55 11.09 18.43 13.95
CA ILE A 55 10.92 19.89 13.96
C ILE A 55 12.25 20.57 14.33
N GLU A 56 12.91 20.10 15.38
CA GLU A 56 14.19 20.65 15.83
C GLU A 56 15.29 20.48 14.78
N ARG A 57 15.37 19.30 14.14
CA ARG A 57 16.30 19.06 13.04
C ARG A 57 16.06 20.00 11.86
N GLY A 58 14.80 20.19 11.46
CA GLY A 58 14.43 21.14 10.40
C GLY A 58 14.89 22.56 10.74
N LYS A 59 14.63 23.02 11.98
CA LYS A 59 15.09 24.32 12.45
C LYS A 59 16.62 24.49 12.37
N ARG A 60 17.39 23.48 12.80
CA ARG A 60 18.86 23.51 12.73
C ARG A 60 19.38 23.54 11.30
N GLN A 61 18.65 22.97 10.34
CA GLN A 61 19.00 22.92 8.91
C GLN A 61 18.43 24.10 8.14
N GLY A 62 17.71 25.02 8.77
CA GLY A 62 17.06 26.14 8.09
C GLY A 62 15.92 25.74 7.16
N LEU A 63 15.35 24.55 7.34
CA LEU A 63 14.25 24.03 6.51
C LEU A 63 12.90 24.49 7.08
N ALA A 64 12.12 25.16 6.25
CA ALA A 64 10.75 25.52 6.57
C ALA A 64 9.83 24.28 6.45
N ILE A 65 8.84 24.21 7.34
CA ILE A 65 7.77 23.19 7.25
C ILE A 65 6.80 23.65 6.17
N ASP A 66 6.53 22.79 5.20
CA ASP A 66 5.66 23.08 4.07
C ASP A 66 4.57 22.01 3.84
N SER A 67 3.81 22.15 2.76
CA SER A 67 2.74 21.23 2.40
C SER A 67 3.20 19.79 2.13
N THR A 68 4.47 19.58 1.80
CA THR A 68 5.02 18.23 1.57
C THR A 68 5.14 17.45 2.86
N ASP A 69 5.33 18.15 3.99
CA ASP A 69 5.39 17.54 5.32
C ASP A 69 4.04 17.06 5.85
N LEU A 70 2.94 17.61 5.33
CA LEU A 70 1.60 17.17 5.72
C LEU A 70 1.39 15.69 5.37
N PRO A 71 0.75 14.91 6.24
CA PRO A 71 0.32 13.55 5.92
C PRO A 71 -0.61 13.51 4.71
N VAL A 72 -0.66 12.36 4.05
CA VAL A 72 -1.67 12.11 3.01
C VAL A 72 -3.07 12.25 3.62
N CYS A 73 -3.96 12.90 2.89
CA CYS A 73 -5.32 13.16 3.35
C CYS A 73 -6.06 11.86 3.67
N ARG A 74 -6.44 11.67 4.94
CA ARG A 74 -7.13 10.48 5.41
C ARG A 74 -8.45 10.23 4.70
N LYS A 75 -9.22 11.30 4.42
CA LYS A 75 -10.49 11.20 3.68
C LYS A 75 -10.29 10.60 2.28
N TYR A 76 -9.19 10.93 1.59
CA TYR A 76 -8.86 10.37 0.28
C TYR A 76 -8.47 8.89 0.39
N VAL A 77 -7.66 8.53 1.38
CA VAL A 77 -7.28 7.14 1.64
C VAL A 77 -8.52 6.29 1.94
N ASP A 78 -9.45 6.80 2.76
CA ASP A 78 -10.68 6.08 3.10
C ASP A 78 -11.63 5.97 1.89
N ALA A 79 -11.71 6.98 1.04
CA ALA A 79 -12.48 6.93 -0.21
C ALA A 79 -11.92 5.87 -1.18
N ILE A 80 -10.59 5.76 -1.29
CA ILE A 80 -9.91 4.73 -2.09
C ILE A 80 -10.21 3.34 -1.49
N ARG A 81 -10.08 3.18 -0.17
CA ARG A 81 -10.36 1.90 0.52
C ARG A 81 -11.79 1.42 0.32
N LYS A 82 -12.76 2.34 0.33
CA LYS A 82 -14.19 2.05 0.08
C LYS A 82 -14.46 1.46 -1.32
N LYS A 83 -13.54 1.61 -2.27
CA LYS A 83 -13.61 0.98 -3.59
C LYS A 83 -13.24 -0.51 -3.59
N GLY A 84 -12.96 -1.10 -2.43
CA GLY A 84 -12.69 -2.53 -2.30
C GLY A 84 -11.22 -2.92 -2.53
N VAL A 85 -10.31 -1.95 -2.56
CA VAL A 85 -8.87 -2.21 -2.67
C VAL A 85 -8.21 -2.22 -1.30
N HIS A 86 -7.13 -2.98 -1.16
CA HIS A 86 -6.35 -3.02 0.06
C HIS A 86 -5.23 -1.96 0.01
N VAL A 87 -5.24 -1.01 0.93
CA VAL A 87 -4.19 0.02 1.04
C VAL A 87 -2.96 -0.57 1.73
N LEU A 88 -1.82 -0.53 1.06
CA LEU A 88 -0.55 -1.06 1.53
C LEU A 88 0.28 0.01 2.25
N VAL A 89 0.51 1.14 1.58
CA VAL A 89 1.35 2.22 2.10
C VAL A 89 0.90 3.58 1.57
N THR A 90 1.18 4.63 2.32
CA THR A 90 0.99 6.03 1.93
C THR A 90 2.32 6.76 2.00
N GLY A 91 2.62 7.56 0.97
CA GLY A 91 3.83 8.38 0.90
C GLY A 91 3.50 9.86 0.97
N LYS A 92 3.92 10.53 2.05
CA LYS A 92 3.56 11.92 2.31
C LYS A 92 4.22 12.91 1.35
N TRP A 93 5.49 12.72 1.01
CA TRP A 93 6.25 13.69 0.20
C TRP A 93 5.78 13.71 -1.25
N ASP A 94 5.64 12.56 -1.89
CA ASP A 94 5.12 12.43 -3.25
C ASP A 94 3.60 12.34 -3.31
N ASN A 95 2.92 12.45 -2.18
CA ASN A 95 1.47 12.44 -2.05
C ASN A 95 0.81 11.27 -2.79
N PHE A 96 1.17 10.04 -2.45
CA PHE A 96 0.65 8.84 -3.08
C PHE A 96 0.10 7.81 -2.10
N VAL A 97 -0.70 6.91 -2.63
CA VAL A 97 -1.21 5.72 -1.94
C VAL A 97 -0.88 4.50 -2.80
N THR A 98 -0.26 3.47 -2.22
CA THR A 98 -0.08 2.19 -2.89
C THR A 98 -1.16 1.23 -2.42
N VAL A 99 -1.82 0.61 -3.37
CA VAL A 99 -2.88 -0.36 -3.12
C VAL A 99 -2.58 -1.69 -3.77
N SER A 100 -3.19 -2.76 -3.24
CA SER A 100 -3.27 -4.05 -3.91
C SER A 100 -4.72 -4.39 -4.21
N CYS A 101 -4.94 -4.98 -5.38
CA CYS A 101 -6.24 -5.48 -5.81
C CYS A 101 -6.06 -6.69 -6.74
N ASN A 102 -7.11 -7.48 -6.87
CA ASN A 102 -7.15 -8.62 -7.79
C ASN A 102 -7.83 -8.24 -9.11
N ASP A 103 -8.53 -7.11 -9.14
CA ASP A 103 -9.29 -6.62 -10.28
C ASP A 103 -8.81 -5.22 -10.67
N SER A 104 -8.35 -5.08 -11.92
CA SER A 104 -7.89 -3.80 -12.47
C SER A 104 -9.03 -2.83 -12.73
N THR A 105 -10.28 -3.28 -12.87
CA THR A 105 -11.44 -2.39 -13.09
C THR A 105 -11.68 -1.44 -11.92
N LEU A 106 -11.35 -1.88 -10.70
CA LEU A 106 -11.41 -1.04 -9.50
C LEU A 106 -10.46 0.16 -9.60
N ILE A 107 -9.34 0.00 -10.29
CA ILE A 107 -8.36 1.08 -10.49
C ILE A 107 -8.89 2.13 -11.46
N ASP A 108 -9.64 1.70 -12.50
CA ASP A 108 -10.28 2.62 -13.44
C ASP A 108 -11.36 3.47 -12.76
N GLU A 109 -12.07 2.89 -11.78
CA GLU A 109 -13.00 3.65 -10.95
C GLU A 109 -12.28 4.64 -10.01
N ILE A 110 -11.16 4.23 -9.44
CA ILE A 110 -10.35 5.09 -8.57
C ILE A 110 -9.74 6.24 -9.38
N ALA A 111 -9.31 5.99 -10.62
CA ALA A 111 -8.76 7.01 -11.50
C ALA A 111 -9.75 8.14 -11.81
N LYS A 112 -11.06 7.88 -11.75
CA LYS A 112 -12.13 8.88 -11.97
C LYS A 112 -12.36 9.78 -10.75
N LEU A 113 -11.79 9.49 -9.60
CA LEU A 113 -11.97 10.31 -8.40
C LEU A 113 -11.31 11.70 -8.60
N PRO A 114 -11.97 12.79 -8.18
CA PRO A 114 -11.53 14.15 -8.50
C PRO A 114 -10.15 14.51 -7.92
N PHE A 115 -9.77 13.88 -6.83
CA PHE A 115 -8.50 14.09 -6.13
C PHE A 115 -7.36 13.20 -6.62
N VAL A 116 -7.62 12.26 -7.54
CA VAL A 116 -6.60 11.40 -8.13
C VAL A 116 -5.95 12.10 -9.33
N ARG A 117 -4.61 12.11 -9.37
CA ARG A 117 -3.81 12.65 -10.47
C ARG A 117 -3.55 11.59 -11.54
N SER A 118 -3.04 10.44 -11.11
CA SER A 118 -2.70 9.32 -11.98
C SER A 118 -2.67 8.00 -11.20
N THR A 119 -2.80 6.92 -11.94
CA THR A 119 -2.66 5.55 -11.43
C THR A 119 -1.59 4.85 -12.25
N GLU A 120 -0.69 4.13 -11.59
CA GLU A 120 0.40 3.40 -12.21
C GLU A 120 0.52 2.01 -11.61
N ARG A 121 0.63 0.99 -12.45
CA ARG A 121 0.88 -0.36 -11.99
C ARG A 121 2.37 -0.52 -11.66
N VAL A 122 2.68 -0.70 -10.39
CA VAL A 122 4.07 -0.84 -9.91
C VAL A 122 4.51 -2.29 -9.74
N TRP A 123 3.56 -3.22 -9.67
CA TRP A 123 3.91 -4.63 -9.55
C TRP A 123 2.76 -5.54 -10.03
N LYS A 124 3.14 -6.62 -10.72
CA LYS A 124 2.26 -7.74 -11.04
C LYS A 124 2.83 -8.98 -10.37
N GLY A 125 2.06 -9.60 -9.46
CA GLY A 125 2.44 -10.83 -8.81
C GLY A 125 2.77 -11.89 -9.85
N ILE A 126 3.92 -12.50 -9.70
CA ILE A 126 4.23 -13.73 -10.39
C ILE A 126 3.51 -14.80 -9.57
N THR A 127 2.52 -15.47 -10.17
CA THR A 127 2.00 -16.71 -9.59
C THR A 127 3.21 -17.59 -9.34
N GLN A 128 3.39 -18.06 -8.12
CA GLN A 128 4.48 -18.94 -7.72
C GLN A 128 4.31 -20.32 -8.42
N LYS A 129 4.25 -20.31 -9.75
CA LYS A 129 4.52 -21.48 -10.56
C LYS A 129 6.01 -21.40 -10.87
N SER A 130 6.77 -22.19 -10.13
CA SER A 130 8.20 -22.43 -10.35
C SER A 130 9.14 -21.20 -10.16
N PHE A 131 9.27 -20.69 -8.95
CA PHE A 131 10.63 -20.48 -8.53
C PHE A 131 11.15 -21.89 -8.15
N GLU A 132 11.64 -22.58 -9.12
CA GLU A 132 12.36 -23.83 -8.93
C GLU A 132 13.61 -23.46 -8.16
N ARG A 133 13.51 -23.61 -6.84
CA ARG A 133 14.56 -23.27 -5.86
C ARG A 133 15.83 -24.10 -6.08
N ASP A 134 15.78 -25.08 -6.99
CA ASP A 134 16.85 -26.02 -7.23
C ASP A 134 17.95 -25.49 -8.15
N SER A 135 17.70 -24.47 -8.98
CA SER A 135 18.74 -24.02 -9.91
C SER A 135 19.74 -23.02 -9.30
N LEU A 136 19.40 -22.38 -8.17
CA LEU A 136 20.28 -21.39 -7.55
C LEU A 136 21.07 -21.93 -6.36
N ILE A 137 20.61 -23.02 -5.72
CA ILE A 137 21.30 -23.61 -4.56
C ILE A 137 22.41 -24.58 -4.97
N ASN A 138 22.30 -25.18 -6.16
CA ASN A 138 23.27 -26.17 -6.63
C ASN A 138 24.34 -25.63 -7.61
N LYS A 139 24.46 -24.32 -7.75
CA LYS A 139 25.61 -23.74 -8.44
C LYS A 139 26.74 -23.63 -7.45
N PRO A 140 27.79 -24.47 -7.55
CA PRO A 140 28.93 -24.33 -6.66
C PRO A 140 29.50 -22.93 -6.83
N LEU A 141 29.61 -22.20 -5.74
CA LEU A 141 30.32 -20.92 -5.69
C LEU A 141 31.74 -21.22 -6.19
N ARG A 142 32.06 -20.78 -7.40
CA ARG A 142 33.42 -20.76 -7.90
C ARG A 142 34.20 -19.79 -7.00
N SER A 143 35.04 -20.35 -6.14
CA SER A 143 35.83 -19.62 -5.15
C SER A 143 37.00 -18.83 -5.75
N ASP A 144 37.16 -18.89 -7.05
CA ASP A 144 38.42 -18.53 -7.71
C ASP A 144 38.41 -17.13 -8.37
N SER A 145 37.37 -16.34 -8.23
CA SER A 145 37.31 -15.04 -8.93
C SER A 145 37.03 -13.83 -8.05
N LEU A 146 37.04 -13.95 -6.73
CA LEU A 146 36.72 -12.81 -5.84
C LEU A 146 37.94 -12.10 -5.24
N TYR A 147 39.15 -12.69 -5.36
CA TYR A 147 40.38 -12.01 -4.97
C TYR A 147 41.40 -12.21 -6.08
N GLY A 148 41.84 -11.08 -6.67
CA GLY A 148 42.97 -11.10 -7.61
C GLY A 148 44.23 -11.73 -7.00
N PRO A 149 45.20 -12.11 -7.84
CA PRO A 149 46.41 -12.78 -7.35
C PRO A 149 47.11 -11.89 -6.32
N ALA A 150 47.41 -12.47 -5.17
CA ALA A 150 48.24 -11.82 -4.17
C ALA A 150 49.62 -11.57 -4.80
N ILE A 151 50.06 -10.32 -4.77
CA ILE A 151 51.40 -9.88 -5.15
C ILE A 151 52.37 -10.23 -4.05
#